data_8d8a7373e9c3bb3cd99a07fa8bf31f33
#
_entry.id   8d8a7373e9c3bb3cd99a07fa8bf31f33
#
_cell.length_a   1.000
_cell.length_b   1.000
_cell.length_c   1.000
_cell.angle_alpha   90.00
_cell.angle_beta   90.00
_cell.angle_gamma   90.00
#
_symmetry.space_group_name_H-M   'P 1'
#
loop_
_entity.id
_entity.type
_entity.pdbx_description
1 polymer ?
#
loop_
_entity_poly.entity_id
_entity_poly.type
_entity_poly.pdbx_seq_one_letter_code
_entity_poly.pdbx_strand_id
1 'polypeptide(L)'
;AILWAWVLLTEEWKLPKEKLWASVFRDDDEAETLWAKLTDIDPSRILRFDEKDNFWEMGETGPCGPSSEIHFDMGPERCSMRDDPDHYCGVNGDCGRYMEIWNLVFIQYNRDESGALSPLPARHVDTGMGFERTVSILQHVLTNYDTDIFRPLINRIADMTGQAYTQGDTVVP
;
A
#
# COMPACT_ATOMS: atom_id res chain seq x y z
N ALA A 1 -4.22 1.29 15.72
CA ALA A 1 -4.06 1.62 14.29
C ALA A 1 -4.96 0.72 13.44
N ILE A 2 -4.80 -0.62 13.47
CA ILE A 2 -5.51 -1.59 12.61
C ILE A 2 -7.03 -1.36 12.58
N LEU A 3 -7.70 -1.37 13.73
CA LEU A 3 -9.15 -1.16 13.80
C LEU A 3 -9.58 0.18 13.20
N TRP A 4 -8.85 1.26 13.49
CA TRP A 4 -9.20 2.59 12.99
C TRP A 4 -9.01 2.71 11.48
N ALA A 5 -7.93 2.10 10.95
CA ALA A 5 -7.70 2.05 9.51
C ALA A 5 -8.82 1.27 8.81
N TRP A 6 -9.20 0.10 9.35
CA TRP A 6 -10.29 -0.71 8.80
C TRP A 6 -11.62 0.03 8.80
N VAL A 7 -11.99 0.64 9.94
CA VAL A 7 -13.23 1.42 10.05
C VAL A 7 -13.26 2.59 9.07
N LEU A 8 -12.16 3.36 8.97
CA LEU A 8 -12.08 4.47 8.01
C LEU A 8 -12.32 3.99 6.58
N LEU A 9 -11.63 2.93 6.17
CA LEU A 9 -11.72 2.44 4.79
C LEU A 9 -13.09 1.83 4.48
N THR A 10 -13.66 1.05 5.40
CA THR A 10 -14.84 0.24 5.12
C THR A 10 -16.16 0.90 5.55
N GLU A 11 -16.15 1.65 6.66
CA GLU A 11 -17.39 2.23 7.20
C GLU A 11 -17.58 3.71 6.80
N GLU A 12 -16.49 4.48 6.76
CA GLU A 12 -16.56 5.90 6.38
C GLU A 12 -16.44 6.07 4.87
N TRP A 13 -15.44 5.48 4.24
CA TRP A 13 -15.19 5.60 2.79
C TRP A 13 -15.92 4.55 1.96
N LYS A 14 -16.54 3.56 2.60
CA LYS A 14 -17.36 2.53 1.95
C LYS A 14 -16.61 1.73 0.88
N LEU A 15 -15.31 1.54 1.05
CA LEU A 15 -14.56 0.67 0.16
C LEU A 15 -15.03 -0.78 0.32
N PRO A 16 -15.15 -1.54 -0.78
CA PRO A 16 -15.62 -2.92 -0.75
C PRO A 16 -14.59 -3.81 -0.02
N LYS A 17 -15.02 -4.43 1.07
CA LYS A 17 -14.18 -5.26 1.94
C LYS A 17 -13.53 -6.42 1.20
N GLU A 18 -14.22 -6.94 0.19
CA GLU A 18 -13.73 -8.03 -0.66
C GLU A 18 -12.56 -7.64 -1.57
N LYS A 19 -12.28 -6.35 -1.72
CA LYS A 19 -11.12 -5.83 -2.45
C LYS A 19 -9.94 -5.46 -1.56
N LEU A 20 -10.13 -5.48 -0.24
CA LEU A 20 -9.09 -5.13 0.72
C LEU A 20 -8.31 -6.36 1.16
N TRP A 21 -6.99 -6.20 1.23
CA TRP A 21 -6.02 -7.18 1.66
C TRP A 21 -5.12 -6.55 2.72
N ALA A 22 -4.66 -7.34 3.67
CA ALA A 22 -3.67 -6.93 4.65
C ALA A 22 -2.40 -7.76 4.48
N SER A 23 -1.24 -7.11 4.56
CA SER A 23 0.02 -7.80 4.72
C SER A 23 0.57 -7.57 6.12
N VAL A 24 1.32 -8.54 6.64
CA VAL A 24 1.98 -8.46 7.94
C VAL A 24 3.39 -9.05 7.83
N PHE A 25 4.30 -8.60 8.67
CA PHE A 25 5.61 -9.20 8.76
C PHE A 25 5.51 -10.68 9.18
N ARG A 26 6.30 -11.55 8.59
CA ARG A 26 6.23 -13.01 8.75
C ARG A 26 6.27 -13.49 10.21
N ASP A 27 6.99 -12.76 11.08
CA ASP A 27 7.16 -13.11 12.49
C ASP A 27 6.26 -12.26 13.43
N ASP A 28 5.35 -11.43 12.88
CA ASP A 28 4.44 -10.60 13.66
C ASP A 28 3.06 -11.28 13.85
N ASP A 29 3.05 -12.28 14.72
CA ASP A 29 1.82 -13.00 15.11
C ASP A 29 0.82 -12.09 15.83
N GLU A 30 1.30 -11.00 16.47
CA GLU A 30 0.45 -10.04 17.15
C GLU A 30 -0.40 -9.26 16.12
N ALA A 31 0.22 -8.73 15.06
CA ALA A 31 -0.48 -8.00 14.02
C ALA A 31 -1.51 -8.89 13.29
N GLU A 32 -1.14 -10.11 12.89
CA GLU A 32 -2.08 -11.05 12.27
C GLU A 32 -3.28 -11.35 13.18
N THR A 33 -3.00 -11.62 14.45
CA THR A 33 -4.05 -11.86 15.47
C THR A 33 -4.98 -10.66 15.63
N LEU A 34 -4.42 -9.43 15.61
CA LEU A 34 -5.21 -8.20 15.73
C LEU A 34 -6.07 -7.97 14.50
N TRP A 35 -5.57 -8.22 13.29
CA TRP A 35 -6.39 -8.18 12.07
C TRP A 35 -7.58 -9.13 12.18
N ALA A 36 -7.35 -10.38 12.53
CA ALA A 36 -8.40 -11.40 12.63
C ALA A 36 -9.42 -11.12 13.75
N LYS A 37 -9.01 -10.48 14.85
CA LYS A 37 -9.89 -10.23 16.00
C LYS A 37 -10.64 -8.91 15.95
N LEU A 38 -10.02 -7.87 15.38
CA LEU A 38 -10.55 -6.49 15.45
C LEU A 38 -11.28 -6.08 14.19
N THR A 39 -11.18 -6.86 13.12
CA THR A 39 -11.81 -6.57 11.84
C THR A 39 -12.62 -7.77 11.37
N ASP A 40 -13.42 -7.58 10.34
CA ASP A 40 -14.15 -8.64 9.65
C ASP A 40 -13.50 -8.99 8.28
N ILE A 41 -12.19 -8.72 8.14
CA ILE A 41 -11.42 -9.14 6.96
C ILE A 41 -11.43 -10.66 6.86
N ASP A 42 -11.59 -11.19 5.66
CA ASP A 42 -11.44 -12.63 5.42
C ASP A 42 -10.00 -13.05 5.80
N PRO A 43 -9.83 -14.03 6.70
CA PRO A 43 -8.50 -14.48 7.12
C PRO A 43 -7.58 -14.91 5.97
N SER A 44 -8.14 -15.39 4.86
CA SER A 44 -7.36 -15.72 3.65
C SER A 44 -6.72 -14.52 2.96
N ARG A 45 -7.12 -13.30 3.36
CA ARG A 45 -6.61 -12.03 2.84
C ARG A 45 -5.62 -11.36 3.78
N ILE A 46 -5.20 -12.03 4.84
CA ILE A 46 -4.10 -11.60 5.70
C ILE A 46 -2.88 -12.41 5.30
N LEU A 47 -1.91 -11.78 4.65
CA LEU A 47 -0.75 -12.45 4.07
C LEU A 47 0.53 -12.08 4.81
N ARG A 48 1.47 -13.03 4.91
CA ARG A 48 2.76 -12.82 5.55
C ARG A 48 3.85 -12.60 4.51
N PHE A 49 4.66 -11.57 4.72
CA PHE A 49 5.83 -11.27 3.89
C PHE A 49 7.08 -11.07 4.74
N ASP A 50 8.22 -10.99 4.09
CA ASP A 50 9.52 -10.85 4.73
C ASP A 50 9.95 -9.39 4.96
N GLU A 51 11.23 -9.22 5.25
CA GLU A 51 11.82 -7.92 5.55
C GLU A 51 11.71 -6.93 4.39
N LYS A 52 11.69 -7.40 3.16
CA LYS A 52 11.63 -6.54 1.98
C LYS A 52 10.33 -5.74 1.94
N ASP A 53 9.22 -6.38 2.32
CA ASP A 53 7.89 -5.82 2.14
C ASP A 53 7.27 -5.32 3.46
N ASN A 54 7.46 -6.06 4.56
CA ASN A 54 6.78 -5.76 5.82
C ASN A 54 7.72 -5.51 7.02
N PHE A 55 8.91 -4.95 6.76
CA PHE A 55 9.77 -4.43 7.81
C PHE A 55 10.24 -3.01 7.44
N TRP A 56 9.71 -2.03 8.15
CA TRP A 56 10.01 -0.62 7.88
C TRP A 56 11.28 -0.17 8.59
N GLU A 57 12.09 0.61 7.88
CA GLU A 57 13.34 1.18 8.36
C GLU A 57 13.42 2.66 8.00
N MET A 58 13.84 3.50 8.95
CA MET A 58 14.05 4.92 8.69
C MET A 58 15.23 5.16 7.74
N GLY A 59 16.19 4.23 7.74
CA GLY A 59 17.40 4.25 6.94
C GLY A 59 18.30 3.08 7.32
N GLU A 60 19.58 3.13 6.93
CA GLU A 60 20.57 2.10 7.29
C GLU A 60 20.72 1.92 8.80
N THR A 61 20.49 3.00 9.57
CA THR A 61 20.49 3.01 11.04
C THR A 61 19.28 3.78 11.57
N GLY A 62 18.86 3.51 12.80
CA GLY A 62 17.80 4.24 13.46
C GLY A 62 16.57 3.40 13.78
N PRO A 63 15.45 4.06 14.10
CA PRO A 63 14.20 3.39 14.43
C PRO A 63 13.70 2.49 13.29
N CYS A 64 13.25 1.29 13.64
CA CYS A 64 12.71 0.33 12.70
C CYS A 64 11.73 -0.63 13.38
N GLY A 65 11.03 -1.43 12.59
CA GLY A 65 10.14 -2.45 13.11
C GLY A 65 9.24 -3.07 12.05
N PRO A 66 8.51 -4.14 12.41
CA PRO A 66 7.55 -4.74 11.51
C PRO A 66 6.48 -3.74 11.08
N SER A 67 5.93 -3.96 9.91
CA SER A 67 4.84 -3.17 9.38
C SER A 67 3.70 -4.05 8.89
N SER A 68 2.55 -3.44 8.74
CA SER A 68 1.37 -4.05 8.15
C SER A 68 0.80 -3.09 7.12
N GLU A 69 0.66 -3.57 5.90
CA GLU A 69 0.16 -2.76 4.80
C GLU A 69 -1.28 -3.13 4.46
N ILE A 70 -2.01 -2.17 3.96
CA ILE A 70 -3.34 -2.39 3.40
C ILE A 70 -3.26 -2.17 1.90
N HIS A 71 -3.70 -3.19 1.16
CA HIS A 71 -3.73 -3.18 -0.30
C HIS A 71 -5.16 -3.22 -0.81
N PHE A 72 -5.38 -2.59 -1.96
CA PHE A 72 -6.64 -2.61 -2.67
C PHE A 72 -6.50 -3.33 -4.01
N ASP A 73 -7.36 -4.33 -4.27
CA ASP A 73 -7.42 -5.00 -5.57
C ASP A 73 -8.13 -4.09 -6.59
N MET A 74 -7.34 -3.50 -7.47
CA MET A 74 -7.82 -2.63 -8.56
C MET A 74 -8.55 -3.38 -9.67
N GLY A 75 -8.53 -4.71 -9.63
CA GLY A 75 -9.12 -5.56 -10.66
C GLY A 75 -8.10 -6.09 -11.68
N PRO A 76 -8.47 -7.15 -12.40
CA PRO A 76 -7.58 -7.81 -13.35
C PRO A 76 -7.17 -6.92 -14.53
N GLU A 77 -7.97 -5.92 -14.88
CA GLU A 77 -7.68 -4.95 -15.92
C GLU A 77 -6.46 -4.07 -15.58
N ARG A 78 -6.14 -3.93 -14.30
CA ARG A 78 -4.98 -3.17 -13.83
C ARG A 78 -3.69 -3.98 -13.87
N CYS A 79 -3.75 -5.29 -14.07
CA CYS A 79 -2.58 -6.13 -14.21
C CYS A 79 -1.82 -5.79 -15.50
N SER A 80 -0.65 -5.16 -15.38
CA SER A 80 0.20 -4.80 -16.53
C SER A 80 0.92 -6.02 -17.15
N MET A 81 0.96 -7.14 -16.44
CA MET A 81 1.69 -8.36 -16.81
C MET A 81 0.74 -9.53 -17.10
N ARG A 82 -0.50 -9.25 -17.51
CA ARG A 82 -1.53 -10.30 -17.73
C ARG A 82 -1.16 -11.34 -18.78
N ASP A 83 -0.30 -10.96 -19.72
CA ASP A 83 0.11 -11.82 -20.81
C ASP A 83 1.37 -12.65 -20.47
N ASP A 84 1.95 -12.44 -19.30
CA ASP A 84 3.07 -13.23 -18.77
C ASP A 84 2.52 -14.30 -17.80
N PRO A 85 2.49 -15.58 -18.19
CA PRO A 85 1.95 -16.64 -17.35
C PRO A 85 2.79 -16.92 -16.10
N ASP A 86 4.05 -16.48 -16.09
CA ASP A 86 4.99 -16.74 -14.99
C ASP A 86 5.01 -15.62 -13.94
N HIS A 87 4.30 -14.50 -14.18
CA HIS A 87 4.27 -13.41 -13.20
C HIS A 87 3.41 -13.74 -11.97
N TYR A 88 3.82 -13.24 -10.81
CA TYR A 88 3.02 -13.32 -9.59
C TYR A 88 1.97 -12.20 -9.56
N CYS A 89 0.69 -12.56 -9.74
CA CYS A 89 -0.44 -11.62 -9.65
C CYS A 89 -1.06 -11.66 -8.25
N GLY A 90 -0.47 -10.95 -7.31
CA GLY A 90 -0.89 -10.93 -5.91
C GLY A 90 -0.44 -9.66 -5.19
N VAL A 91 -0.72 -9.59 -3.89
CA VAL A 91 -0.20 -8.55 -3.00
C VAL A 91 1.33 -8.56 -3.05
N ASN A 92 1.96 -7.39 -3.11
CA ASN A 92 3.40 -7.20 -3.30
C ASN A 92 3.97 -7.78 -4.61
N GLY A 93 3.08 -8.06 -5.58
CA GLY A 93 3.49 -8.37 -6.95
C GLY A 93 3.72 -7.12 -7.79
N ASP A 94 4.53 -7.28 -8.86
CA ASP A 94 5.01 -6.15 -9.68
C ASP A 94 3.98 -5.65 -10.71
N CYS A 95 2.83 -6.31 -10.85
CA CYS A 95 1.88 -6.04 -11.93
C CYS A 95 0.94 -4.84 -11.70
N GLY A 96 0.98 -4.22 -10.53
CA GLY A 96 0.19 -3.04 -10.18
C GLY A 96 -1.30 -3.28 -9.90
N ARG A 97 -1.77 -4.53 -9.91
CA ARG A 97 -3.16 -4.87 -9.59
C ARG A 97 -3.50 -4.62 -8.12
N TYR A 98 -2.62 -5.06 -7.22
CA TYR A 98 -2.80 -4.86 -5.79
C TYR A 98 -2.04 -3.62 -5.36
N MET A 99 -2.76 -2.53 -5.16
CA MET A 99 -2.16 -1.24 -4.82
C MET A 99 -2.07 -1.07 -3.31
N GLU A 100 -0.85 -0.95 -2.79
CA GLU A 100 -0.65 -0.54 -1.40
C GLU A 100 -1.18 0.88 -1.22
N ILE A 101 -2.09 1.06 -0.25
CA ILE A 101 -2.72 2.35 0.05
C ILE A 101 -2.31 2.89 1.41
N TRP A 102 -2.00 2.04 2.38
CA TRP A 102 -1.68 2.45 3.73
C TRP A 102 -0.67 1.52 4.38
N ASN A 103 0.37 2.08 4.97
CA ASN A 103 1.35 1.35 5.76
C ASN A 103 1.19 1.69 7.24
N LEU A 104 1.02 0.69 8.10
CA LEU A 104 0.94 0.78 9.55
C LEU A 104 2.25 0.25 10.13
N VAL A 105 3.09 1.15 10.66
CA VAL A 105 4.43 0.81 11.12
C VAL A 105 4.46 0.65 12.63
N PHE A 106 4.99 -0.48 13.11
CA PHE A 106 5.10 -0.83 14.52
C PHE A 106 6.55 -0.72 14.99
N ILE A 107 7.00 0.50 15.23
CA ILE A 107 8.40 0.80 15.58
C ILE A 107 8.70 0.25 16.98
N GLN A 108 9.60 -0.72 17.07
CA GLN A 108 9.96 -1.39 18.32
C GLN A 108 11.46 -1.59 18.48
N TYR A 109 12.26 -1.33 17.45
CA TYR A 109 13.70 -1.53 17.46
C TYR A 109 14.45 -0.28 17.02
N ASN A 110 15.74 -0.24 17.39
CA ASN A 110 16.73 0.64 16.81
C ASN A 110 17.81 -0.22 16.15
N ARG A 111 18.16 0.08 14.90
CA ARG A 111 19.27 -0.55 14.17
C ARG A 111 20.52 0.29 14.34
N ASP A 112 21.62 -0.32 14.74
CA ASP A 112 22.93 0.32 14.83
C ASP A 112 23.75 0.19 13.54
N GLU A 113 24.96 0.79 13.53
CA GLU A 113 25.87 0.77 12.38
C GLU A 113 26.35 -0.65 11.99
N SER A 114 26.24 -1.62 12.89
CA SER A 114 26.58 -3.03 12.62
C SER A 114 25.40 -3.80 12.02
N GLY A 115 24.21 -3.18 11.93
CA GLY A 115 22.96 -3.82 11.54
C GLY A 115 22.25 -4.55 12.69
N ALA A 116 22.79 -4.49 13.92
CA ALA A 116 22.17 -5.15 15.07
C ALA A 116 20.93 -4.39 15.56
N LEU A 117 19.87 -5.16 15.87
CA LEU A 117 18.62 -4.62 16.38
C LEU A 117 18.61 -4.63 17.92
N SER A 118 18.31 -3.50 18.52
CA SER A 118 18.06 -3.38 19.97
C SER A 118 16.63 -2.91 20.23
N PRO A 119 15.91 -3.48 21.21
CA PRO A 119 14.57 -3.01 21.55
C PRO A 119 14.57 -1.55 21.99
N LEU A 120 13.56 -0.79 21.53
CA LEU A 120 13.30 0.54 22.06
C LEU A 120 12.67 0.46 23.46
N PRO A 121 12.86 1.49 24.31
CA PRO A 121 12.25 1.52 25.65
C PRO A 121 10.72 1.58 25.63
N ALA A 122 10.12 1.99 24.51
CA ALA A 122 8.69 1.97 24.28
C ALA A 122 8.39 1.59 22.82
N ARG A 123 7.23 1.02 22.59
CA ARG A 123 6.70 0.72 21.24
C ARG A 123 5.97 1.96 20.72
N HIS A 124 6.15 2.27 19.46
CA HIS A 124 5.51 3.39 18.78
C HIS A 124 4.77 2.89 17.54
N VAL A 125 3.72 3.60 17.17
CA VAL A 125 3.00 3.36 15.93
C VAL A 125 3.09 4.61 15.08
N ASP A 126 3.52 4.45 13.85
CA ASP A 126 3.46 5.47 12.82
C ASP A 126 2.66 4.96 11.64
N THR A 127 2.13 5.84 10.81
CA THR A 127 1.39 5.42 9.62
C THR A 127 1.69 6.32 8.43
N GLY A 128 1.75 5.72 7.23
CA GLY A 128 1.87 6.44 5.97
C GLY A 128 0.79 5.99 4.99
N MET A 129 -0.06 6.93 4.55
CA MET A 129 -1.07 6.65 3.54
C MET A 129 -0.71 7.31 2.22
N GLY A 130 -0.79 6.57 1.12
CA GLY A 130 -0.62 7.11 -0.22
C GLY A 130 -1.80 7.99 -0.61
N PHE A 131 -1.68 9.31 -0.49
CA PHE A 131 -2.76 10.25 -0.76
C PHE A 131 -3.31 10.09 -2.19
N GLU A 132 -2.45 10.16 -3.19
CA GLU A 132 -2.84 10.06 -4.61
C GLU A 132 -3.41 8.68 -4.95
N ARG A 133 -2.84 7.61 -4.38
CA ARG A 133 -3.33 6.24 -4.54
C ARG A 133 -4.74 6.10 -3.98
N THR A 134 -4.96 6.61 -2.78
CA THR A 134 -6.27 6.59 -2.13
C THR A 134 -7.31 7.40 -2.90
N VAL A 135 -6.94 8.60 -3.37
CA VAL A 135 -7.84 9.43 -4.17
C VAL A 135 -8.21 8.73 -5.48
N SER A 136 -7.27 8.05 -6.14
CA SER A 136 -7.58 7.33 -7.38
C SER A 136 -8.62 6.22 -7.17
N ILE A 137 -8.56 5.51 -6.04
CA ILE A 137 -9.54 4.50 -5.67
C ILE A 137 -10.91 5.13 -5.40
N LEU A 138 -10.96 6.21 -4.63
CA LEU A 138 -12.20 6.89 -4.27
C LEU A 138 -12.88 7.54 -5.49
N GLN A 139 -12.11 7.99 -6.47
CA GLN A 139 -12.61 8.54 -7.73
C GLN A 139 -12.85 7.47 -8.81
N HIS A 140 -12.60 6.19 -8.51
CA HIS A 140 -12.76 5.08 -9.45
C HIS A 140 -11.99 5.24 -10.76
N VAL A 141 -10.78 5.81 -10.68
CA VAL A 141 -9.88 5.96 -11.83
C VAL A 141 -8.73 4.97 -11.78
N LEU A 142 -8.16 4.64 -12.92
CA LEU A 142 -7.12 3.60 -13.02
C LEU A 142 -5.73 4.10 -12.63
N THR A 143 -5.47 5.39 -12.77
CA THR A 143 -4.15 5.96 -12.46
C THR A 143 -4.29 7.22 -11.60
N ASN A 144 -3.25 7.52 -10.82
CA ASN A 144 -3.18 8.76 -10.04
C ASN A 144 -3.31 10.00 -10.94
N TYR A 145 -2.82 9.92 -12.19
CA TYR A 145 -2.83 11.01 -13.16
C TYR A 145 -4.24 11.33 -13.72
N ASP A 146 -5.18 10.41 -13.56
CA ASP A 146 -6.57 10.60 -13.96
C ASP A 146 -7.44 11.28 -12.88
N THR A 147 -6.87 11.48 -11.69
CA THR A 147 -7.54 12.17 -10.59
C THR A 147 -7.71 13.66 -10.85
N ASP A 148 -8.64 14.28 -10.15
CA ASP A 148 -8.85 15.72 -10.16
C ASP A 148 -7.66 16.54 -9.62
N ILE A 149 -6.73 15.86 -8.93
CA ILE A 149 -5.47 16.46 -8.47
C ILE A 149 -4.54 16.77 -9.63
N PHE A 150 -4.38 15.83 -10.57
CA PHE A 150 -3.42 15.97 -11.67
C PHE A 150 -4.04 16.37 -13.00
N ARG A 151 -5.31 16.04 -13.24
CA ARG A 151 -5.97 16.36 -14.53
C ARG A 151 -5.91 17.82 -14.93
N PRO A 152 -6.13 18.82 -14.07
CA PRO A 152 -6.00 20.21 -14.45
C PRO A 152 -4.61 20.60 -14.94
N LEU A 153 -3.57 20.05 -14.30
CA LEU A 153 -2.17 20.29 -14.70
C LEU A 153 -1.85 19.64 -16.04
N ILE A 154 -2.26 18.37 -16.20
CA ILE A 154 -2.06 17.61 -17.44
C ILE A 154 -2.80 18.28 -18.61
N ASN A 155 -4.04 18.70 -18.42
CA ASN A 155 -4.80 19.41 -19.44
C ASN A 155 -4.12 20.74 -19.82
N ARG A 156 -3.59 21.47 -18.85
CA ARG A 156 -2.85 22.72 -19.13
C ARG A 156 -1.58 22.47 -19.93
N ILE A 157 -0.85 21.39 -19.62
CA ILE A 157 0.33 20.99 -20.41
C ILE A 157 -0.09 20.61 -21.83
N ALA A 158 -1.15 19.84 -22.00
CA ALA A 158 -1.68 19.47 -23.31
C ALA A 158 -2.05 20.70 -24.16
N ASP A 159 -2.73 21.69 -23.57
CA ASP A 159 -3.07 22.94 -24.22
C ASP A 159 -1.83 23.74 -24.68
N MET A 160 -0.78 23.73 -23.83
CA MET A 160 0.46 24.48 -24.13
C MET A 160 1.33 23.80 -25.18
N THR A 161 1.31 22.47 -25.23
CA THR A 161 2.16 21.69 -26.15
C THR A 161 1.45 21.27 -27.44
N GLY A 162 0.12 21.31 -27.44
CA GLY A 162 -0.70 20.76 -28.51
C GLY A 162 -0.72 19.24 -28.55
N GLN A 163 -0.24 18.57 -27.48
CA GLN A 163 -0.22 17.10 -27.36
C GLN A 163 -1.28 16.64 -26.38
N ALA A 164 -2.17 15.76 -26.81
CA ALA A 164 -3.17 15.18 -25.94
C ALA A 164 -2.54 14.12 -25.02
N TYR A 165 -2.94 14.12 -23.75
CA TYR A 165 -2.63 13.01 -22.83
C TYR A 165 -3.53 11.81 -23.17
N THR A 166 -2.93 10.68 -23.50
CA THR A 166 -3.60 9.41 -23.69
C THR A 166 -3.22 8.43 -22.57
N GLN A 167 -4.20 7.72 -22.03
CA GLN A 167 -3.97 6.68 -21.04
C GLN A 167 -3.06 5.60 -21.65
N GLY A 168 -1.94 5.31 -20.99
CA GLY A 168 -0.98 4.29 -21.45
C GLY A 168 0.22 4.85 -22.21
N ASP A 169 0.25 6.13 -22.56
CA ASP A 169 1.48 6.74 -23.01
C ASP A 169 2.47 6.81 -21.85
N THR A 170 3.46 5.96 -21.89
CA THR A 170 4.67 6.12 -21.11
C THR A 170 5.35 7.38 -21.63
N VAL A 171 5.02 8.52 -21.05
CA VAL A 171 5.91 9.67 -21.14
C VAL A 171 7.13 9.30 -20.29
N VAL A 172 8.09 8.67 -20.94
CA VAL A 172 9.43 8.56 -20.39
C VAL A 172 10.00 9.98 -20.43
N PRO A 173 10.45 10.52 -19.29
CA PRO A 173 11.14 11.81 -19.27
C PRO A 173 12.46 11.75 -20.04
#